data_de7414f58f72e218d59de1504b4a43ac
#
_entry.id   de7414f58f72e218d59de1504b4a43ac
#
_cell.length_a   1.000
_cell.length_b   1.000
_cell.length_c   1.000
_cell.angle_alpha   90.00
_cell.angle_beta   90.00
_cell.angle_gamma   90.00
#
_symmetry.space_group_name_H-M   'P 1'
#
loop_
_entity.id
_entity.type
_entity.pdbx_description
1 polymer ?
#
loop_
_entity_poly.entity_id
_entity_poly.type
_entity_poly.pdbx_seq_one_letter_code
_entity_poly.pdbx_strand_id
1 'polypeptide(L)'
;MISPQAFEAMCPRAHEPMEWAFALNHAARQFDITPGRRFQMWLAQCCHECNGFTQFEENCNYSATGLAKTWPNRYAHHDEHGNVAGPNVLAQSLHRRPMAIACHVYANRMGNGPPESGDGWRYRGRGPIQMTGKAMYQRCGEALDHLGHAFLDRLGRGA
;
A
#
# COMPACT_ATOMS: atom_id res chain seq x y z
N MET A 1 -5.57 -17.12 -17.91
CA MET A 1 -5.06 -15.81 -18.32
C MET A 1 -6.24 -14.94 -18.71
N ILE A 2 -6.13 -13.62 -18.56
CA ILE A 2 -7.22 -12.68 -18.86
C ILE A 2 -6.92 -11.91 -20.16
N SER A 3 -7.95 -11.70 -21.03
CA SER A 3 -7.81 -10.81 -22.17
C SER A 3 -7.98 -9.34 -21.73
N PRO A 4 -7.47 -8.36 -22.50
CA PRO A 4 -7.70 -6.94 -22.23
C PRO A 4 -9.19 -6.58 -22.11
N GLN A 5 -10.02 -7.12 -22.98
CA GLN A 5 -11.48 -6.89 -22.98
C GLN A 5 -12.15 -7.46 -21.71
N ALA A 6 -11.73 -8.66 -21.28
CA ALA A 6 -12.25 -9.27 -20.05
C ALA A 6 -11.78 -8.50 -18.80
N PHE A 7 -10.55 -7.98 -18.81
CA PHE A 7 -10.05 -7.14 -17.73
C PHE A 7 -10.80 -5.80 -17.66
N GLU A 8 -10.99 -5.15 -18.77
CA GLU A 8 -11.78 -3.89 -18.87
C GLU A 8 -13.22 -4.09 -18.39
N ALA A 9 -13.86 -5.17 -18.80
CA ALA A 9 -15.21 -5.51 -18.32
C ALA A 9 -15.26 -5.76 -16.80
N MET A 10 -14.21 -6.35 -16.23
CA MET A 10 -14.11 -6.60 -14.79
C MET A 10 -13.76 -5.33 -14.00
N CYS A 11 -12.91 -4.47 -14.54
CA CYS A 11 -12.40 -3.26 -13.89
C CYS A 11 -12.60 -2.02 -14.80
N PRO A 12 -13.86 -1.59 -15.03
CA PRO A 12 -14.18 -0.56 -16.03
C PRO A 12 -13.64 0.84 -15.70
N ARG A 13 -13.12 1.04 -14.49
CA ARG A 13 -12.51 2.31 -14.06
C ARG A 13 -10.98 2.26 -14.04
N ALA A 14 -10.38 1.11 -14.36
CA ALA A 14 -8.94 0.98 -14.43
C ALA A 14 -8.39 1.80 -15.61
N HIS A 15 -7.30 2.53 -15.36
CA HIS A 15 -6.51 3.12 -16.44
C HIS A 15 -5.69 2.02 -17.12
N GLU A 16 -5.47 2.12 -18.44
CA GLU A 16 -4.59 1.24 -19.21
C GLU A 16 -4.89 -0.27 -19.06
N PRO A 17 -6.14 -0.69 -19.34
CA PRO A 17 -6.59 -2.07 -19.10
C PRO A 17 -5.77 -3.11 -19.88
N MET A 18 -5.25 -2.75 -21.05
CA MET A 18 -4.41 -3.62 -21.86
C MET A 18 -3.06 -3.90 -21.16
N GLU A 19 -2.43 -2.87 -20.62
CA GLU A 19 -1.15 -2.99 -19.93
C GLU A 19 -1.28 -3.83 -18.66
N TRP A 20 -2.37 -3.62 -17.90
CA TRP A 20 -2.67 -4.45 -16.73
C TRP A 20 -2.91 -5.90 -17.10
N ALA A 21 -3.68 -6.19 -18.14
CA ALA A 21 -3.90 -7.57 -18.59
C ALA A 21 -2.57 -8.24 -18.98
N PHE A 22 -1.69 -7.52 -19.66
CA PHE A 22 -0.34 -8.01 -20.01
C PHE A 22 0.52 -8.26 -18.78
N ALA A 23 0.61 -7.29 -17.88
CA ALA A 23 1.45 -7.37 -16.67
C ALA A 23 0.99 -8.52 -15.75
N LEU A 24 -0.32 -8.64 -15.53
CA LEU A 24 -0.90 -9.70 -14.70
C LEU A 24 -0.69 -11.11 -15.32
N ASN A 25 -0.88 -11.24 -16.62
CA ASN A 25 -0.60 -12.49 -17.32
C ASN A 25 0.90 -12.85 -17.29
N HIS A 26 1.76 -11.86 -17.41
CA HIS A 26 3.21 -12.07 -17.31
C HIS A 26 3.59 -12.52 -15.91
N ALA A 27 3.17 -11.81 -14.88
CA ALA A 27 3.41 -12.17 -13.49
C ALA A 27 2.87 -13.58 -13.16
N ALA A 28 1.65 -13.88 -13.60
CA ALA A 28 1.06 -15.19 -13.37
C ALA A 28 1.90 -16.34 -13.97
N ARG A 29 2.43 -16.16 -15.19
CA ARG A 29 3.34 -17.14 -15.80
C ARG A 29 4.66 -17.26 -15.05
N GLN A 30 5.22 -16.12 -14.65
CA GLN A 30 6.52 -16.06 -13.97
C GLN A 30 6.52 -16.76 -12.60
N PHE A 31 5.40 -16.71 -11.90
CA PHE A 31 5.24 -17.26 -10.55
C PHE A 31 4.33 -18.50 -10.50
N ASP A 32 4.18 -19.22 -11.60
CA ASP A 32 3.40 -20.44 -11.70
C ASP A 32 1.96 -20.33 -11.17
N ILE A 33 1.35 -19.16 -11.32
CA ILE A 33 -0.07 -18.96 -11.04
C ILE A 33 -0.85 -19.55 -12.21
N THR A 34 -1.19 -20.83 -12.09
CA THR A 34 -1.83 -21.59 -13.17
C THR A 34 -3.19 -21.02 -13.56
N PRO A 35 -3.58 -21.12 -14.85
CA PRO A 35 -4.93 -20.76 -15.30
C PRO A 35 -6.02 -21.51 -14.52
N GLY A 36 -7.21 -20.90 -14.41
CA GLY A 36 -8.34 -21.45 -13.67
C GLY A 36 -8.52 -20.81 -12.30
N ARG A 37 -9.01 -21.56 -11.30
CA ARG A 37 -9.42 -21.04 -10.00
C ARG A 37 -8.33 -20.24 -9.28
N ARG A 38 -7.07 -20.71 -9.29
CA ARG A 38 -5.94 -20.03 -8.65
C ARG A 38 -5.74 -18.61 -9.23
N PHE A 39 -5.69 -18.50 -10.56
CA PHE A 39 -5.57 -17.21 -11.24
C PHE A 39 -6.77 -16.31 -10.96
N GLN A 40 -7.98 -16.84 -10.99
CA GLN A 40 -9.21 -16.07 -10.70
C GLN A 40 -9.21 -15.52 -9.28
N MET A 41 -8.85 -16.34 -8.28
CA MET A 41 -8.79 -15.90 -6.88
C MET A 41 -7.70 -14.84 -6.65
N TRP A 42 -6.51 -15.04 -7.23
CA TRP A 42 -5.44 -14.06 -7.15
C TRP A 42 -5.83 -12.72 -7.81
N LEU A 43 -6.42 -12.77 -8.98
CA LEU A 43 -6.89 -11.58 -9.70
C LEU A 43 -8.02 -10.86 -8.94
N ALA A 44 -8.97 -11.62 -8.37
CA ALA A 44 -10.05 -11.06 -7.56
C ALA A 44 -9.50 -10.34 -6.31
N GLN A 45 -8.50 -10.92 -5.66
CA GLN A 45 -7.83 -10.28 -4.52
C GLN A 45 -7.13 -8.99 -4.93
N CYS A 46 -6.34 -9.01 -6.01
CA CYS A 46 -5.71 -7.79 -6.54
C CYS A 46 -6.75 -6.71 -6.85
N CYS A 47 -7.86 -7.09 -7.51
CA CYS A 47 -8.94 -6.17 -7.83
C CYS A 47 -9.59 -5.56 -6.57
N HIS A 48 -9.80 -6.38 -5.53
CA HIS A 48 -10.39 -5.94 -4.26
C HIS A 48 -9.47 -4.94 -3.54
N GLU A 49 -8.20 -5.29 -3.35
CA GLU A 49 -7.24 -4.51 -2.58
C GLU A 49 -6.96 -3.11 -3.18
N CYS A 50 -6.98 -2.99 -4.50
CA CYS A 50 -6.73 -1.71 -5.17
C CYS A 50 -7.97 -1.03 -5.76
N ASN A 51 -9.16 -1.35 -5.22
CA ASN A 51 -10.44 -0.76 -5.63
C ASN A 51 -10.66 -0.82 -7.16
N GLY A 52 -10.53 -2.01 -7.74
CA GLY A 52 -10.69 -2.18 -9.18
C GLY A 52 -9.60 -1.54 -10.01
N PHE A 53 -8.36 -1.63 -9.58
CA PHE A 53 -7.18 -1.06 -10.24
C PHE A 53 -7.25 0.47 -10.40
N THR A 54 -7.75 1.15 -9.36
CA THR A 54 -7.81 2.63 -9.31
C THR A 54 -7.00 3.25 -8.18
N GLN A 55 -6.63 2.48 -7.16
CA GLN A 55 -5.91 2.94 -5.98
C GLN A 55 -4.65 2.08 -5.73
N PHE A 56 -3.50 2.66 -5.98
CA PHE A 56 -2.20 1.97 -5.88
C PHE A 56 -1.30 2.51 -4.78
N GLU A 57 -1.73 3.55 -4.08
CA GLU A 57 -0.99 4.12 -2.97
C GLU A 57 -1.90 4.35 -1.76
N GLU A 58 -1.34 4.10 -0.58
CA GLU A 58 -2.03 4.38 0.68
C GLU A 58 -2.23 5.87 0.87
N ASN A 59 -3.46 6.24 1.24
CA ASN A 59 -3.79 7.61 1.58
C ASN A 59 -3.48 7.88 3.05
N CYS A 60 -2.33 8.49 3.33
CA CYS A 60 -1.93 8.89 4.69
C CYS A 60 -2.46 10.27 5.12
N ASN A 61 -3.41 10.87 4.41
CA ASN A 61 -3.91 12.22 4.68
C ASN A 61 -4.99 12.25 5.77
N TYR A 62 -4.62 11.94 7.00
CA TYR A 62 -5.53 11.95 8.15
C TYR A 62 -5.66 13.34 8.78
N SER A 63 -6.87 13.65 9.28
CA SER A 63 -7.06 14.74 10.25
C SER A 63 -6.58 14.31 11.64
N ALA A 64 -6.35 15.27 12.54
CA ALA A 64 -6.03 14.96 13.94
C ALA A 64 -7.08 14.05 14.59
N THR A 65 -8.37 14.36 14.38
CA THR A 65 -9.48 13.54 14.86
C THR A 65 -9.48 12.14 14.19
N GLY A 66 -9.15 12.07 12.89
CA GLY A 66 -8.99 10.78 12.18
C GLY A 66 -7.88 9.92 12.77
N LEU A 67 -6.73 10.53 13.10
CA LEU A 67 -5.62 9.83 13.76
C LEU A 67 -6.04 9.30 15.14
N ALA A 68 -6.68 10.14 15.96
CA ALA A 68 -7.16 9.75 17.28
C ALA A 68 -8.19 8.61 17.23
N LYS A 69 -9.06 8.61 16.22
CA LYS A 69 -10.07 7.57 16.00
C LYS A 69 -9.44 6.26 15.51
N THR A 70 -8.45 6.34 14.60
CA THR A 70 -7.84 5.15 13.98
C THR A 70 -6.84 4.47 14.92
N TRP A 71 -6.07 5.26 15.68
CA TRP A 71 -5.05 4.75 16.61
C TRP A 71 -5.17 5.47 17.97
N PRO A 72 -6.23 5.23 18.75
CA PRO A 72 -6.53 5.97 19.98
C PRO A 72 -5.41 5.90 21.01
N ASN A 73 -4.79 4.73 21.18
CA ASN A 73 -3.69 4.55 22.16
C ASN A 73 -2.46 5.43 21.87
N ARG A 74 -2.33 5.95 20.65
CA ARG A 74 -1.16 6.72 20.24
C ARG A 74 -1.45 8.20 19.99
N TYR A 75 -2.65 8.49 19.52
CA TYR A 75 -3.02 9.82 19.02
C TYR A 75 -4.21 10.46 19.73
N ALA A 76 -4.79 9.81 20.75
CA ALA A 76 -5.87 10.38 21.53
C ALA A 76 -5.44 10.83 22.92
N HIS A 77 -6.15 11.83 23.45
CA HIS A 77 -6.31 12.01 24.89
C HIS A 77 -7.41 11.10 25.39
N HIS A 78 -7.26 10.60 26.60
CA HIS A 78 -8.27 9.81 27.29
C HIS A 78 -8.75 10.59 28.52
N ASP A 79 -10.05 10.48 28.80
CA ASP A 79 -10.64 11.05 30.05
C ASP A 79 -10.30 10.16 31.26
N GLU A 80 -10.76 10.57 32.45
CA GLU A 80 -10.56 9.83 33.69
C GLU A 80 -11.19 8.42 33.70
N HIS A 81 -12.11 8.16 32.79
CA HIS A 81 -12.75 6.85 32.58
C HIS A 81 -12.12 6.03 31.47
N GLY A 82 -11.04 6.54 30.81
CA GLY A 82 -10.34 5.88 29.71
C GLY A 82 -11.01 6.02 28.34
N ASN A 83 -12.05 6.86 28.20
CA ASN A 83 -12.69 7.11 26.91
C ASN A 83 -11.87 8.10 26.08
N VAL A 84 -11.95 7.98 24.76
CA VAL A 84 -11.31 8.92 23.82
C VAL A 84 -11.97 10.30 23.94
N ALA A 85 -11.24 11.25 24.49
CA ALA A 85 -11.69 12.63 24.68
C ALA A 85 -11.34 13.56 23.51
N GLY A 86 -10.47 13.11 22.59
CA GLY A 86 -10.08 13.87 21.40
C GLY A 86 -8.62 13.63 20.97
N PRO A 87 -8.16 14.33 19.91
CA PRO A 87 -6.80 14.20 19.45
C PRO A 87 -5.81 14.84 20.43
N ASN A 88 -4.71 14.14 20.70
CA ASN A 88 -3.62 14.66 21.52
C ASN A 88 -2.73 15.67 20.74
N VAL A 89 -1.76 16.26 21.41
CA VAL A 89 -0.83 17.25 20.82
C VAL A 89 -0.09 16.69 19.61
N LEU A 90 0.34 15.41 19.66
CA LEU A 90 1.01 14.75 18.55
C LEU A 90 0.08 14.65 17.33
N ALA A 91 -1.16 14.19 17.51
CA ALA A 91 -2.14 14.12 16.42
C ALA A 91 -2.42 15.50 15.81
N GLN A 92 -2.49 16.55 16.63
CA GLN A 92 -2.66 17.92 16.17
C GLN A 92 -1.47 18.40 15.32
N SER A 93 -0.24 18.11 15.75
CA SER A 93 0.97 18.48 15.01
C SER A 93 1.10 17.77 13.66
N LEU A 94 0.50 16.57 13.54
CA LEU A 94 0.51 15.75 12.34
C LEU A 94 -0.70 15.99 11.42
N HIS A 95 -1.66 16.83 11.82
CA HIS A 95 -2.88 17.10 11.07
C HIS A 95 -2.61 17.40 9.59
N ARG A 96 -3.17 16.57 8.68
CA ARG A 96 -3.06 16.74 7.22
C ARG A 96 -1.61 16.82 6.68
N ARG A 97 -0.69 16.14 7.33
CA ARG A 97 0.72 16.04 6.94
C ARG A 97 1.06 14.59 6.55
N PRO A 98 0.68 14.12 5.35
CA PRO A 98 0.71 12.69 5.00
C PRO A 98 2.10 12.06 5.13
N MET A 99 3.17 12.77 4.73
CA MET A 99 4.53 12.27 4.88
C MET A 99 4.91 12.09 6.37
N ALA A 100 4.66 13.10 7.19
CA ALA A 100 4.96 13.03 8.62
C ALA A 100 4.10 11.94 9.31
N ILE A 101 2.82 11.82 8.92
CA ILE A 101 1.93 10.77 9.42
C ILE A 101 2.49 9.38 9.09
N ALA A 102 2.83 9.12 7.84
CA ALA A 102 3.37 7.82 7.42
C ALA A 102 4.69 7.51 8.16
N CYS A 103 5.62 8.48 8.25
CA CYS A 103 6.86 8.32 9.00
C CYS A 103 6.61 7.98 10.47
N HIS A 104 5.59 8.58 11.08
CA HIS A 104 5.24 8.31 12.47
C HIS A 104 4.50 6.99 12.66
N VAL A 105 3.50 6.69 11.81
CA VAL A 105 2.66 5.48 11.94
C VAL A 105 3.49 4.22 11.76
N TYR A 106 4.40 4.23 10.81
CA TYR A 106 5.22 3.07 10.43
C TYR A 106 6.63 3.05 11.05
N ALA A 107 6.94 4.01 11.94
CA ALA A 107 8.23 4.04 12.64
C ALA A 107 8.52 2.77 13.42
N ASN A 108 9.75 2.27 13.31
CA ASN A 108 10.26 1.10 14.05
C ASN A 108 9.40 -0.18 13.84
N ARG A 109 8.73 -0.29 12.70
CA ARG A 109 7.88 -1.43 12.35
C ARG A 109 8.22 -1.93 10.96
N MET A 110 8.04 -3.23 10.69
CA MET A 110 8.22 -3.85 9.36
C MET A 110 9.59 -3.52 8.73
N GLY A 111 10.64 -3.42 9.54
CA GLY A 111 11.99 -3.10 9.11
C GLY A 111 12.27 -1.62 8.86
N ASN A 112 11.29 -0.74 9.07
CA ASN A 112 11.51 0.71 9.00
C ASN A 112 12.31 1.22 10.20
N GLY A 113 13.10 2.25 9.98
CA GLY A 113 13.77 3.02 11.01
C GLY A 113 12.85 3.95 11.81
N PRO A 114 13.41 4.83 12.67
CA PRO A 114 12.65 5.83 13.40
C PRO A 114 11.99 6.86 12.46
N PRO A 115 11.10 7.74 12.98
CA PRO A 115 10.35 8.69 12.14
C PRO A 115 11.23 9.56 11.21
N GLU A 116 12.39 9.99 11.70
CA GLU A 116 13.35 10.82 11.00
C GLU A 116 14.09 10.10 9.86
N SER A 117 14.04 8.77 9.80
CA SER A 117 14.60 8.00 8.69
C SER A 117 13.86 8.21 7.36
N GLY A 118 12.60 8.65 7.41
CA GLY A 118 11.74 8.79 6.24
C GLY A 118 11.22 7.44 5.70
N ASP A 119 11.62 6.31 6.32
CA ASP A 119 11.28 4.97 5.84
C ASP A 119 9.75 4.75 5.79
N GLY A 120 9.01 5.26 6.77
CA GLY A 120 7.56 5.14 6.80
C GLY A 120 6.85 5.72 5.57
N TRP A 121 7.35 6.83 5.05
CA TRP A 121 6.84 7.40 3.81
C TRP A 121 7.39 6.69 2.58
N ARG A 122 8.68 6.41 2.56
CA ARG A 122 9.36 5.74 1.44
C ARG A 122 8.74 4.37 1.15
N TYR A 123 8.45 3.60 2.18
CA TYR A 123 7.92 2.23 2.09
C TYR A 123 6.44 2.14 2.50
N ARG A 124 5.65 3.21 2.27
CA ARG A 124 4.20 3.18 2.46
C ARG A 124 3.52 2.17 1.56
N GLY A 125 2.28 1.83 1.86
CA GLY A 125 1.51 0.86 1.07
C GLY A 125 1.39 1.25 -0.39
N ARG A 126 1.87 0.37 -1.29
CA ARG A 126 1.79 0.55 -2.75
C ARG A 126 1.49 -0.75 -3.50
N GLY A 127 1.01 -0.55 -4.73
CA GLY A 127 0.69 -1.63 -5.66
C GLY A 127 -0.65 -2.31 -5.41
N PRO A 128 -1.04 -3.23 -6.30
CA PRO A 128 -2.35 -3.91 -6.23
C PRO A 128 -2.59 -4.71 -4.95
N ILE A 129 -1.54 -5.09 -4.22
CA ILE A 129 -1.62 -5.87 -2.97
C ILE A 129 -1.13 -5.09 -1.75
N GLN A 130 -0.98 -3.77 -1.87
CA GLN A 130 -0.59 -2.86 -0.78
C GLN A 130 0.67 -3.31 -0.02
N MET A 131 1.78 -3.55 -0.75
CA MET A 131 3.07 -3.83 -0.12
C MET A 131 3.49 -2.68 0.78
N THR A 132 3.79 -2.98 2.06
CA THR A 132 4.10 -1.97 3.08
C THR A 132 5.31 -2.39 3.90
N GLY A 133 6.18 -1.42 4.19
CA GLY A 133 7.35 -1.58 5.05
C GLY A 133 8.62 -2.04 4.34
N LYS A 134 9.75 -1.55 4.83
CA LYS A 134 11.08 -1.77 4.24
C LYS A 134 11.43 -3.24 4.03
N ALA A 135 11.14 -4.08 5.02
CA ALA A 135 11.43 -5.52 4.92
C ALA A 135 10.65 -6.20 3.78
N MET A 136 9.38 -5.80 3.54
CA MET A 136 8.61 -6.35 2.43
C MET A 136 9.14 -5.86 1.09
N TYR A 137 9.47 -4.58 0.98
CA TYR A 137 10.07 -4.02 -0.24
C TYR A 137 11.42 -4.69 -0.57
N GLN A 138 12.26 -4.94 0.44
CA GLN A 138 13.52 -5.66 0.27
C GLN A 138 13.29 -7.09 -0.24
N ARG A 139 12.41 -7.86 0.42
CA ARG A 139 12.09 -9.23 0.01
C ARG A 139 11.52 -9.31 -1.41
N CYS A 140 10.65 -8.36 -1.77
CA CYS A 140 10.13 -8.28 -3.14
C CYS A 140 11.24 -7.90 -4.13
N GLY A 141 12.16 -6.99 -3.74
CA GLY A 141 13.33 -6.63 -4.52
C GLY A 141 14.22 -7.83 -4.82
N GLU A 142 14.61 -8.57 -3.78
CA GLU A 142 15.41 -9.79 -3.91
C GLU A 142 14.74 -10.83 -4.82
N ALA A 143 13.44 -11.03 -4.70
CA ALA A 143 12.70 -11.93 -5.59
C ALA A 143 12.67 -11.44 -7.04
N LEU A 144 12.71 -10.13 -7.27
CA LEU A 144 12.69 -9.51 -8.59
C LEU A 144 14.09 -9.35 -9.22
N ASP A 145 15.14 -9.30 -8.41
CA ASP A 145 16.53 -9.27 -8.89
C ASP A 145 16.89 -10.52 -9.71
N HIS A 146 16.25 -11.65 -9.42
CA HIS A 146 16.30 -12.83 -10.27
C HIS A 146 15.57 -12.66 -11.62
N LEU A 147 14.78 -11.58 -11.78
CA LEU A 147 13.93 -11.33 -12.94
C LEU A 147 14.33 -10.09 -13.74
N GLY A 148 15.41 -9.41 -13.35
CA GLY A 148 15.93 -8.23 -14.07
C GLY A 148 15.48 -6.88 -13.51
N HIS A 149 16.42 -6.12 -13.12
CA HIS A 149 16.53 -4.90 -12.32
C HIS A 149 15.55 -3.71 -12.52
N ALA A 150 14.67 -3.71 -13.51
CA ALA A 150 13.94 -2.50 -13.93
C ALA A 150 12.78 -2.05 -13.02
N PHE A 151 12.28 -2.90 -12.13
CA PHE A 151 11.03 -2.63 -11.39
C PHE A 151 11.23 -1.80 -10.12
N LEU A 152 12.31 -2.01 -9.39
CA LEU A 152 12.60 -1.29 -8.13
C LEU A 152 12.85 0.21 -8.33
N ASP A 153 13.48 0.57 -9.43
CA ASP A 153 13.76 1.95 -9.78
C ASP A 153 12.48 2.78 -10.01
N ARG A 154 11.41 2.16 -10.46
CA ARG A 154 10.13 2.85 -10.68
C ARG A 154 9.31 3.01 -9.39
N LEU A 155 9.41 2.06 -8.45
CA LEU A 155 8.69 2.14 -7.16
C LEU A 155 9.35 3.12 -6.18
N GLY A 156 10.65 3.40 -6.33
CA GLY A 156 11.42 4.29 -5.45
C GLY A 156 11.53 5.74 -5.89
N ARG A 157 11.25 6.08 -7.15
CA ARG A 157 11.47 7.42 -7.72
C ARG A 157 10.24 8.32 -7.79
N GLY A 158 9.12 7.92 -7.24
CA GLY A 158 7.94 8.77 -7.09
C GLY A 158 8.05 9.62 -5.82
N ALA A 159 8.97 10.56 -5.80
CA ALA A 159 9.03 11.64 -4.81
C ALA A 159 8.48 12.91 -5.42
#